data_8c170893e3b3cc8bb89bc788a97be375
#
_entry.id   8c170893e3b3cc8bb89bc788a97be375
#
_cell.length_a   1.000
_cell.length_b   1.000
_cell.length_c   1.000
_cell.angle_alpha   90.00
_cell.angle_beta   90.00
_cell.angle_gamma   90.00
#
_symmetry.space_group_name_H-M   'P 1'
#
loop_
_entity.id
_entity.type
_entity.pdbx_description
1 polymer ?
#
loop_
_entity_poly.entity_id
_entity_poly.type
_entity_poly.pdbx_seq_one_letter_code
_entity_poly.pdbx_strand_id
1 'polypeptide(L)'
;MKPFGAWIVMGILTLIGDGVAFAQAPERTIALYQKLADSTVGDHVRGKVVFENRQKAGCISCHSVDGSRTGVGPDLASIGFKYDRKRLVESVLEPSKMIADGYGTTLIATDAGQVFNGVLHRVTDRFVELKTTESRIVRVPLDQIVEQRQGTISLMPEGINTTISAEEFVDLIAYLETLRASALLPIHSAGFLEDVPLARKPVAFKPFFRSELRFDHPVAIAPLPNNHDQFVVAEQGGKCWLVSKQTSSKELLLDISSRVRVGGATGLLGIVLHPRFPKDPRVFLKYQINDKGRITTIVEERQWGANSQTGRELVSPRELLRIVGSTQDHNGGSIAFGPDSMLYVGMGDSGPQRDPEGHGQDLTTLLGKILRVDIDGKDKDLPYRIPGDNPFHEHPTARKEIWALGFREPWRISFDSQTKDLWVGDVGQDRFEEVAIVRKGENHGWNVYEGFAGFSNQFRPKETKFVPPIVSYPRSLG
;
A
#
# COMPACT_ATOMS: atom_id res chain seq x y z
N MET A 1 16.08 -74.53 53.67
CA MET A 1 17.46 -74.78 54.06
C MET A 1 18.28 -73.54 53.77
N LYS A 2 18.80 -72.88 54.82
CA LYS A 2 19.88 -71.85 54.80
C LYS A 2 21.19 -72.59 54.42
N PRO A 3 22.34 -71.92 54.06
CA PRO A 3 22.87 -70.67 54.63
C PRO A 3 23.86 -69.87 53.78
N PHE A 4 24.38 -68.78 54.42
CA PHE A 4 25.68 -68.08 54.38
C PHE A 4 25.92 -67.16 53.12
N GLY A 5 26.25 -65.88 53.17
CA GLY A 5 26.92 -65.10 54.19
C GLY A 5 28.36 -64.75 53.68
N ALA A 6 28.57 -63.52 53.14
CA ALA A 6 29.89 -62.91 53.08
C ALA A 6 29.79 -61.37 52.93
N TRP A 7 30.28 -60.67 53.94
CA TRP A 7 30.49 -59.20 53.90
C TRP A 7 31.82 -58.91 53.26
N ILE A 8 31.82 -57.99 52.25
CA ILE A 8 33.05 -57.32 51.86
C ILE A 8 32.79 -55.83 51.96
N VAL A 9 33.49 -55.20 52.91
CA VAL A 9 33.68 -53.76 53.02
C VAL A 9 34.67 -53.33 51.96
N MET A 10 34.29 -52.40 51.09
CA MET A 10 35.28 -51.78 50.20
C MET A 10 34.99 -50.28 50.11
N GLY A 11 36.05 -49.55 50.38
CA GLY A 11 36.13 -48.15 50.68
C GLY A 11 35.60 -47.22 49.62
N ILE A 12 35.07 -46.10 50.12
CA ILE A 12 34.67 -44.93 49.33
C ILE A 12 35.93 -44.20 48.83
N LEU A 13 36.16 -44.24 47.56
CA LEU A 13 37.10 -43.32 46.87
C LEU A 13 36.25 -42.17 46.28
N THR A 14 36.20 -41.04 46.97
CA THR A 14 35.65 -39.78 46.43
C THR A 14 36.59 -39.24 45.38
N LEU A 15 36.28 -39.47 44.13
CA LEU A 15 36.82 -38.72 43.02
C LEU A 15 36.05 -37.40 42.89
N ILE A 16 36.71 -36.31 43.30
CA ILE A 16 36.27 -34.95 42.99
C ILE A 16 36.53 -34.77 41.49
N GLY A 17 35.51 -35.02 40.70
CA GLY A 17 35.51 -34.65 39.28
C GLY A 17 35.25 -33.14 39.18
N ASP A 18 36.26 -32.40 38.75
CA ASP A 18 36.11 -31.03 38.27
C ASP A 18 35.07 -31.03 37.15
N GLY A 19 33.87 -30.56 37.46
CA GLY A 19 32.78 -30.35 36.49
C GLY A 19 33.22 -29.24 35.56
N VAL A 20 33.68 -29.62 34.38
CA VAL A 20 33.77 -28.69 33.25
C VAL A 20 32.34 -28.19 32.99
N ALA A 21 32.04 -26.99 33.44
CA ALA A 21 30.81 -26.28 33.07
C ALA A 21 30.89 -26.08 31.54
N PHE A 22 30.11 -26.89 30.80
CA PHE A 22 29.79 -26.58 29.43
C PHE A 22 29.08 -25.26 29.46
N ALA A 23 29.75 -24.20 28.97
CA ALA A 23 29.10 -22.93 28.73
C ALA A 23 27.89 -23.20 27.80
N GLN A 24 26.69 -23.03 28.33
CA GLN A 24 25.47 -23.10 27.52
C GLN A 24 25.65 -22.10 26.36
N ALA A 25 25.50 -22.57 25.13
CA ALA A 25 25.50 -21.69 23.99
C ALA A 25 24.48 -20.57 24.22
N PRO A 26 24.84 -19.30 23.98
CA PRO A 26 23.95 -18.18 24.27
C PRO A 26 22.59 -18.41 23.57
N GLU A 27 21.54 -18.20 24.34
CA GLU A 27 20.17 -18.39 23.89
C GLU A 27 19.90 -17.47 22.69
N ARG A 28 19.60 -18.04 21.51
CA ARG A 28 19.43 -17.31 20.25
C ARG A 28 18.03 -16.67 20.16
N THR A 29 17.68 -15.78 21.10
CA THR A 29 16.38 -15.12 21.13
C THR A 29 16.33 -13.93 20.19
N ILE A 30 15.15 -13.63 19.64
CA ILE A 30 14.89 -12.43 18.84
C ILE A 30 15.32 -11.18 19.61
N ALA A 31 15.00 -11.08 20.92
CA ALA A 31 15.36 -9.94 21.74
C ALA A 31 16.88 -9.72 21.86
N LEU A 32 17.68 -10.79 21.90
CA LEU A 32 19.15 -10.69 21.88
C LEU A 32 19.65 -10.10 20.57
N TYR A 33 19.12 -10.58 19.43
CA TYR A 33 19.50 -10.10 18.10
C TYR A 33 19.11 -8.63 17.88
N GLN A 34 17.90 -8.23 18.31
CA GLN A 34 17.47 -6.83 18.29
C GLN A 34 18.42 -5.94 19.11
N LYS A 35 18.67 -6.31 20.37
CA LYS A 35 19.56 -5.56 21.27
C LYS A 35 20.97 -5.40 20.67
N LEU A 36 21.55 -6.46 20.13
CA LEU A 36 22.89 -6.41 19.54
C LEU A 36 22.89 -5.55 18.26
N ALA A 37 21.90 -5.67 17.40
CA ALA A 37 21.76 -4.83 16.23
C ALA A 37 21.61 -3.33 16.56
N ASP A 38 20.95 -2.99 17.68
CA ASP A 38 20.78 -1.60 18.12
C ASP A 38 22.08 -1.02 18.71
N SER A 39 22.96 -1.85 19.28
CA SER A 39 24.12 -1.40 20.04
C SER A 39 25.48 -1.63 19.35
N THR A 40 25.51 -2.36 18.23
CA THR A 40 26.75 -2.79 17.58
C THR A 40 26.78 -2.35 16.13
N VAL A 41 27.92 -1.81 15.71
CA VAL A 41 28.19 -1.50 14.31
C VAL A 41 28.65 -2.77 13.59
N GLY A 42 27.96 -3.17 12.53
CA GLY A 42 28.32 -4.33 11.73
C GLY A 42 29.29 -4.00 10.58
N ASP A 43 29.83 -5.05 9.99
CA ASP A 43 30.67 -4.98 8.80
C ASP A 43 29.85 -5.33 7.55
N HIS A 44 29.60 -4.35 6.71
CA HIS A 44 28.80 -4.53 5.50
C HIS A 44 29.41 -5.48 4.47
N VAL A 45 30.75 -5.63 4.43
CA VAL A 45 31.44 -6.57 3.51
C VAL A 45 31.18 -8.00 3.93
N ARG A 46 31.28 -8.31 5.23
CA ARG A 46 30.91 -9.62 5.78
C ARG A 46 29.40 -9.84 5.64
N GLY A 47 28.59 -8.80 5.88
CA GLY A 47 27.13 -8.85 5.71
C GLY A 47 26.69 -9.23 4.31
N LYS A 48 27.40 -8.77 3.28
CA LYS A 48 27.17 -9.21 1.90
C LYS A 48 27.40 -10.71 1.74
N VAL A 49 28.46 -11.26 2.32
CA VAL A 49 28.75 -12.70 2.27
C VAL A 49 27.63 -13.49 2.95
N VAL A 50 27.10 -12.99 4.09
CA VAL A 50 25.96 -13.62 4.77
C VAL A 50 24.71 -13.61 3.89
N PHE A 51 24.41 -12.49 3.23
CA PHE A 51 23.29 -12.33 2.32
C PHE A 51 23.34 -13.31 1.13
N GLU A 52 24.50 -13.46 0.52
CA GLU A 52 24.74 -14.31 -0.65
C GLU A 52 24.82 -15.81 -0.31
N ASN A 53 25.02 -16.18 0.94
CA ASN A 53 25.19 -17.56 1.36
C ASN A 53 23.86 -18.33 1.37
N ARG A 54 23.63 -19.09 0.30
CA ARG A 54 22.37 -19.88 0.10
C ARG A 54 22.17 -21.00 1.12
N GLN A 55 23.22 -21.43 1.81
CA GLN A 55 23.16 -22.53 2.79
C GLN A 55 22.86 -22.04 4.21
N LYS A 56 22.97 -20.73 4.46
CA LYS A 56 22.71 -20.09 5.76
C LYS A 56 21.47 -19.20 5.70
N ALA A 57 21.68 -17.91 5.46
CA ALA A 57 20.60 -16.92 5.42
C ALA A 57 19.72 -17.06 4.15
N GLY A 58 20.33 -17.42 3.02
CA GLY A 58 19.63 -17.71 1.77
C GLY A 58 18.90 -16.53 1.12
N CYS A 59 19.17 -15.30 1.54
CA CYS A 59 18.43 -14.09 1.13
C CYS A 59 18.40 -13.91 -0.39
N ILE A 60 19.54 -14.15 -1.05
CA ILE A 60 19.68 -14.03 -2.52
C ILE A 60 18.81 -15.04 -3.30
N SER A 61 18.27 -16.06 -2.66
CA SER A 61 17.37 -17.02 -3.32
C SER A 61 16.00 -16.41 -3.64
N CYS A 62 15.59 -15.41 -2.86
CA CYS A 62 14.29 -14.76 -2.98
C CYS A 62 14.41 -13.27 -3.34
N HIS A 63 15.54 -12.61 -3.04
CA HIS A 63 15.73 -11.16 -3.23
C HIS A 63 16.83 -10.87 -4.24
N SER A 64 16.60 -9.96 -5.16
CA SER A 64 17.63 -9.30 -5.95
C SER A 64 18.09 -8.00 -5.25
N VAL A 65 19.30 -7.53 -5.58
CA VAL A 65 19.91 -6.29 -5.07
C VAL A 65 20.45 -5.40 -6.18
N ASP A 66 20.12 -5.73 -7.42
CA ASP A 66 20.61 -5.09 -8.65
C ASP A 66 19.51 -4.42 -9.47
N GLY A 67 18.31 -4.40 -8.96
CA GLY A 67 17.13 -3.89 -9.65
C GLY A 67 16.55 -4.86 -10.69
N SER A 68 17.10 -6.08 -10.84
CA SER A 68 16.59 -7.08 -11.79
C SER A 68 15.19 -7.62 -11.41
N ARG A 69 14.88 -7.61 -10.12
CA ARG A 69 13.56 -7.99 -9.57
C ARG A 69 13.12 -9.40 -9.95
N THR A 70 14.09 -10.31 -10.06
CA THR A 70 13.85 -11.68 -10.51
C THR A 70 13.33 -12.61 -9.41
N GLY A 71 13.56 -12.27 -8.14
CA GLY A 71 13.15 -13.05 -6.97
C GLY A 71 11.63 -13.04 -6.70
N VAL A 72 11.17 -13.91 -5.80
CA VAL A 72 9.79 -13.90 -5.28
C VAL A 72 9.58 -12.79 -4.25
N GLY A 73 10.63 -12.42 -3.52
CA GLY A 73 10.66 -11.28 -2.61
C GLY A 73 10.91 -9.96 -3.34
N PRO A 74 10.73 -8.82 -2.63
CA PRO A 74 11.07 -7.51 -3.19
C PRO A 74 12.56 -7.42 -3.56
N ASP A 75 12.85 -6.62 -4.58
CA ASP A 75 14.23 -6.18 -4.84
C ASP A 75 14.68 -5.26 -3.71
N LEU A 76 15.89 -5.50 -3.21
CA LEU A 76 16.45 -4.79 -2.07
C LEU A 76 17.49 -3.74 -2.46
N ALA A 77 17.70 -3.45 -3.76
CA ALA A 77 18.71 -2.50 -4.23
C ALA A 77 18.63 -1.13 -3.54
N SER A 78 17.43 -0.73 -3.09
CA SER A 78 17.17 0.57 -2.44
C SER A 78 16.64 0.44 -1.01
N ILE A 79 16.75 -0.74 -0.39
CA ILE A 79 16.10 -0.98 0.90
C ILE A 79 16.62 -0.06 2.01
N GLY A 80 17.91 0.34 1.96
CA GLY A 80 18.52 1.28 2.88
C GLY A 80 18.04 2.73 2.71
N PHE A 81 17.33 3.08 1.61
CA PHE A 81 16.56 4.31 1.51
C PHE A 81 15.15 4.16 2.08
N LYS A 82 14.58 2.96 1.96
CA LYS A 82 13.19 2.70 2.34
C LYS A 82 13.01 2.54 3.84
N TYR A 83 13.97 1.90 4.51
CA TYR A 83 13.87 1.52 5.91
C TYR A 83 15.10 1.98 6.71
N ASP A 84 14.83 2.48 7.91
CA ASP A 84 15.86 2.69 8.92
C ASP A 84 16.34 1.34 9.50
N ARG A 85 17.41 1.38 10.29
CA ARG A 85 18.01 0.20 10.93
C ARG A 85 17.00 -0.60 11.75
N LYS A 86 16.20 0.07 12.56
CA LYS A 86 15.21 -0.57 13.42
C LYS A 86 14.19 -1.35 12.58
N ARG A 87 13.74 -0.74 11.49
CA ARG A 87 12.79 -1.36 10.57
C ARG A 87 13.39 -2.54 9.81
N LEU A 88 14.67 -2.45 9.40
CA LEU A 88 15.40 -3.56 8.78
C LEU A 88 15.50 -4.75 9.73
N VAL A 89 15.90 -4.49 10.98
CA VAL A 89 16.00 -5.52 12.05
C VAL A 89 14.66 -6.23 12.25
N GLU A 90 13.57 -5.46 12.39
CA GLU A 90 12.22 -6.00 12.56
C GLU A 90 11.78 -6.83 11.35
N SER A 91 11.99 -6.33 10.13
CA SER A 91 11.57 -7.01 8.90
C SER A 91 12.30 -8.34 8.66
N VAL A 92 13.55 -8.47 9.14
CA VAL A 92 14.32 -9.70 8.99
C VAL A 92 14.01 -10.72 10.09
N LEU A 93 13.77 -10.27 11.32
CA LEU A 93 13.49 -11.16 12.47
C LEU A 93 12.02 -11.60 12.54
N GLU A 94 11.10 -10.73 12.15
CA GLU A 94 9.65 -10.90 12.27
C GLU A 94 8.94 -10.61 10.93
N PRO A 95 9.25 -11.35 9.84
CA PRO A 95 8.84 -11.00 8.48
C PRO A 95 7.32 -11.02 8.25
N SER A 96 6.57 -11.71 9.11
CA SER A 96 5.10 -11.74 9.05
C SER A 96 4.44 -10.59 9.81
N LYS A 97 5.19 -9.84 10.64
CA LYS A 97 4.64 -8.75 11.45
C LYS A 97 4.19 -7.56 10.61
N MET A 98 4.93 -7.28 9.54
CA MET A 98 4.54 -6.31 8.52
C MET A 98 5.09 -6.72 7.16
N ILE A 99 4.22 -7.25 6.34
CA ILE A 99 4.54 -7.66 4.97
C ILE A 99 4.48 -6.44 4.07
N ALA A 100 5.47 -6.26 3.21
CA ALA A 100 5.45 -5.19 2.21
C ALA A 100 4.24 -5.36 1.28
N ASP A 101 3.63 -4.23 0.88
CA ASP A 101 2.46 -4.23 -0.01
C ASP A 101 2.73 -5.04 -1.28
N GLY A 102 1.77 -5.87 -1.67
CA GLY A 102 1.86 -6.76 -2.83
C GLY A 102 2.77 -7.98 -2.66
N TYR A 103 3.41 -8.18 -1.48
CA TYR A 103 4.21 -9.37 -1.18
C TYR A 103 3.55 -10.31 -0.17
N GLY A 104 2.32 -10.04 0.23
CA GLY A 104 1.49 -10.98 0.97
C GLY A 104 1.23 -12.26 0.17
N THR A 105 1.12 -13.39 0.86
CA THR A 105 0.78 -14.66 0.22
C THR A 105 -0.64 -14.63 -0.34
N THR A 106 -0.85 -15.24 -1.47
CA THR A 106 -2.17 -15.50 -2.04
C THR A 106 -2.36 -17.01 -2.20
N LEU A 107 -3.44 -17.51 -1.61
CA LEU A 107 -3.89 -18.92 -1.76
C LEU A 107 -5.00 -18.95 -2.79
N ILE A 108 -4.88 -19.85 -3.75
CA ILE A 108 -5.91 -20.11 -4.77
C ILE A 108 -6.27 -21.57 -4.73
N ALA A 109 -7.57 -21.87 -4.54
CA ALA A 109 -8.13 -23.20 -4.70
C ALA A 109 -8.91 -23.29 -6.01
N THR A 110 -8.75 -24.41 -6.73
CA THR A 110 -9.44 -24.66 -8.00
C THR A 110 -10.56 -25.69 -7.84
N ASP A 111 -11.47 -25.73 -8.81
CA ASP A 111 -12.54 -26.71 -8.93
C ASP A 111 -12.02 -28.17 -9.05
N ALA A 112 -10.80 -28.34 -9.57
CA ALA A 112 -10.10 -29.63 -9.59
C ALA A 112 -9.47 -30.02 -8.23
N GLY A 113 -9.69 -29.22 -7.16
CA GLY A 113 -9.14 -29.46 -5.81
C GLY A 113 -7.65 -29.15 -5.67
N GLN A 114 -7.03 -28.47 -6.63
CA GLN A 114 -5.64 -28.03 -6.51
C GLN A 114 -5.57 -26.75 -5.65
N VAL A 115 -4.51 -26.62 -4.86
CA VAL A 115 -4.24 -25.44 -4.05
C VAL A 115 -2.87 -24.87 -4.44
N PHE A 116 -2.86 -23.62 -4.83
CA PHE A 116 -1.65 -22.87 -5.16
C PHE A 116 -1.39 -21.78 -4.10
N ASN A 117 -0.12 -21.61 -3.74
CA ASN A 117 0.34 -20.58 -2.81
C ASN A 117 1.53 -19.82 -3.42
N GLY A 118 1.49 -18.50 -3.37
CA GLY A 118 2.55 -17.66 -3.89
C GLY A 118 2.28 -16.18 -3.67
N VAL A 119 3.20 -15.35 -4.11
CA VAL A 119 2.99 -13.90 -4.23
C VAL A 119 2.26 -13.62 -5.54
N LEU A 120 1.26 -12.77 -5.48
CA LEU A 120 0.51 -12.35 -6.67
C LEU A 120 1.45 -11.64 -7.64
N HIS A 121 1.58 -12.19 -8.85
CA HIS A 121 2.48 -11.68 -9.89
C HIS A 121 1.73 -10.87 -10.96
N ARG A 122 0.59 -11.38 -11.40
CA ARG A 122 -0.21 -10.77 -12.47
C ARG A 122 -1.66 -11.22 -12.39
N VAL A 123 -2.59 -10.34 -12.71
CA VAL A 123 -4.03 -10.64 -12.83
C VAL A 123 -4.53 -10.08 -14.15
N THR A 124 -5.16 -10.92 -14.95
CA THR A 124 -5.79 -10.52 -16.22
C THR A 124 -7.28 -10.85 -16.19
N ASP A 125 -7.96 -10.62 -17.29
CA ASP A 125 -9.36 -11.04 -17.49
C ASP A 125 -9.53 -12.55 -17.65
N ARG A 126 -8.44 -13.32 -17.82
CA ARG A 126 -8.45 -14.76 -18.10
C ARG A 126 -7.76 -15.63 -17.06
N PHE A 127 -6.77 -15.11 -16.34
CA PHE A 127 -5.98 -15.90 -15.41
C PHE A 127 -5.36 -15.05 -14.29
N VAL A 128 -4.97 -15.72 -13.21
CA VAL A 128 -4.10 -15.20 -12.15
C VAL A 128 -2.75 -15.91 -12.24
N GLU A 129 -1.66 -15.16 -12.12
CA GLU A 129 -0.30 -15.68 -11.99
C GLU A 129 0.20 -15.48 -10.55
N LEU A 130 0.70 -16.55 -9.95
CA LEU A 130 1.39 -16.54 -8.67
C LEU A 130 2.87 -16.84 -8.88
N LYS A 131 3.74 -16.13 -8.17
CA LYS A 131 5.17 -16.44 -8.09
C LYS A 131 5.42 -17.25 -6.82
N THR A 132 5.91 -18.48 -6.98
CA THR A 132 6.16 -19.42 -5.87
C THR A 132 7.49 -19.13 -5.18
N THR A 133 7.74 -19.79 -4.05
CA THR A 133 9.02 -19.73 -3.32
C THR A 133 10.23 -20.13 -4.17
N GLU A 134 10.04 -21.02 -5.17
CA GLU A 134 11.09 -21.39 -6.13
C GLU A 134 11.23 -20.37 -7.27
N SER A 135 10.60 -19.21 -7.15
CA SER A 135 10.57 -18.15 -8.18
C SER A 135 9.94 -18.60 -9.52
N ARG A 136 9.16 -19.70 -9.51
CA ARG A 136 8.39 -20.14 -10.68
C ARG A 136 7.05 -19.41 -10.75
N ILE A 137 6.60 -19.14 -11.97
CA ILE A 137 5.27 -18.56 -12.22
C ILE A 137 4.29 -19.70 -12.46
N VAL A 138 3.26 -19.73 -11.64
CA VAL A 138 2.10 -20.63 -11.80
C VAL A 138 0.93 -19.80 -12.29
N ARG A 139 0.32 -20.25 -13.40
CA ARG A 139 -0.84 -19.58 -14.00
C ARG A 139 -2.09 -20.40 -13.71
N VAL A 140 -3.11 -19.78 -13.14
CA VAL A 140 -4.40 -20.38 -12.81
C VAL A 140 -5.49 -19.65 -13.59
N PRO A 141 -6.24 -20.33 -14.48
CA PRO A 141 -7.37 -19.75 -15.19
C PRO A 141 -8.46 -19.26 -14.23
N LEU A 142 -9.05 -18.09 -14.50
CA LEU A 142 -10.06 -17.50 -13.61
C LEU A 142 -11.32 -18.36 -13.48
N ASP A 143 -11.72 -19.04 -14.55
CA ASP A 143 -12.89 -19.94 -14.59
C ASP A 143 -12.71 -21.21 -13.75
N GLN A 144 -11.48 -21.56 -13.39
CA GLN A 144 -11.16 -22.71 -12.51
C GLN A 144 -11.04 -22.30 -11.03
N ILE A 145 -11.00 -21.01 -10.70
CA ILE A 145 -10.82 -20.52 -9.33
C ILE A 145 -12.14 -20.61 -8.58
N VAL A 146 -12.21 -21.45 -7.55
CA VAL A 146 -13.35 -21.51 -6.64
C VAL A 146 -13.13 -20.65 -5.39
N GLU A 147 -11.88 -20.44 -5.01
CA GLU A 147 -11.55 -19.61 -3.87
C GLU A 147 -10.19 -18.93 -4.04
N GLN A 148 -10.12 -17.65 -3.67
CA GLN A 148 -8.89 -16.90 -3.56
C GLN A 148 -8.88 -16.16 -2.21
N ARG A 149 -7.83 -16.40 -1.42
CA ARG A 149 -7.62 -15.75 -0.12
C ARG A 149 -6.25 -15.12 -0.04
N GLN A 150 -6.18 -13.99 0.63
CA GLN A 150 -4.90 -13.41 1.02
C GLN A 150 -4.47 -13.96 2.38
N GLY A 151 -3.24 -14.47 2.45
CA GLY A 151 -2.63 -14.93 3.69
C GLY A 151 -2.04 -13.77 4.49
N THR A 152 -1.93 -13.99 5.80
CA THR A 152 -1.32 -13.05 6.76
C THR A 152 0.13 -13.42 7.09
N ILE A 153 0.67 -14.48 6.46
CA ILE A 153 2.02 -15.01 6.71
C ILE A 153 2.89 -14.66 5.50
N SER A 154 4.10 -14.17 5.76
CA SER A 154 5.11 -13.89 4.73
C SER A 154 5.65 -15.19 4.13
N LEU A 155 6.01 -15.18 2.83
CA LEU A 155 6.85 -16.24 2.24
C LEU A 155 8.30 -16.18 2.72
N MET A 156 8.76 -15.04 3.27
CA MET A 156 10.07 -14.93 3.90
C MET A 156 10.08 -15.78 5.18
N PRO A 157 11.01 -16.75 5.32
CA PRO A 157 11.04 -17.63 6.46
C PRO A 157 11.30 -16.88 7.77
N GLU A 158 10.62 -17.29 8.83
CA GLU A 158 10.95 -16.87 10.20
C GLU A 158 12.14 -17.67 10.74
N GLY A 159 12.73 -17.22 11.88
CA GLY A 159 13.75 -17.96 12.57
C GLY A 159 15.18 -17.78 12.05
N ILE A 160 15.48 -16.71 11.33
CA ILE A 160 16.84 -16.38 10.87
C ILE A 160 17.87 -16.41 12.01
N ASN A 161 17.48 -16.03 13.22
CA ASN A 161 18.30 -16.07 14.44
C ASN A 161 18.73 -17.49 14.84
N THR A 162 18.13 -18.53 14.29
CA THR A 162 18.56 -19.91 14.50
C THR A 162 19.60 -20.38 13.49
N THR A 163 19.66 -19.74 12.33
CA THR A 163 20.50 -20.15 11.18
C THR A 163 21.83 -19.40 11.08
N ILE A 164 21.87 -18.14 11.53
CA ILE A 164 23.11 -17.34 11.55
C ILE A 164 23.44 -16.88 12.97
N SER A 165 24.69 -16.51 13.22
CA SER A 165 25.10 -15.94 14.52
C SER A 165 24.60 -14.51 14.69
N ALA A 166 24.60 -14.01 15.92
CA ALA A 166 24.21 -12.63 16.19
C ALA A 166 25.16 -11.60 15.55
N GLU A 167 26.45 -11.93 15.44
CA GLU A 167 27.44 -11.10 14.72
C GLU A 167 27.15 -11.09 13.22
N GLU A 168 26.91 -12.26 12.61
CA GLU A 168 26.51 -12.38 11.20
C GLU A 168 25.21 -11.60 10.92
N PHE A 169 24.27 -11.59 11.87
CA PHE A 169 23.04 -10.82 11.75
C PHE A 169 23.31 -9.31 11.74
N VAL A 170 24.14 -8.81 12.68
CA VAL A 170 24.51 -7.39 12.75
C VAL A 170 25.23 -6.95 11.47
N ASP A 171 26.13 -7.80 10.93
CA ASP A 171 26.80 -7.58 9.66
C ASP A 171 25.81 -7.55 8.48
N LEU A 172 24.84 -8.47 8.47
CA LEU A 172 23.76 -8.51 7.46
C LEU A 172 22.96 -7.20 7.46
N ILE A 173 22.56 -6.70 8.64
CA ILE A 173 21.83 -5.42 8.75
C ILE A 173 22.71 -4.27 8.22
N ALA A 174 23.99 -4.23 8.58
CA ALA A 174 24.92 -3.22 8.04
C ALA A 174 25.03 -3.28 6.52
N TYR A 175 25.00 -4.46 5.91
CA TYR A 175 24.96 -4.60 4.45
C TYR A 175 23.67 -4.05 3.86
N LEU A 176 22.52 -4.40 4.42
CA LEU A 176 21.22 -3.92 3.95
C LEU A 176 21.11 -2.39 4.00
N GLU A 177 21.68 -1.75 5.02
CA GLU A 177 21.75 -0.29 5.13
C GLU A 177 22.56 0.36 3.98
N THR A 178 23.55 -0.36 3.40
CA THR A 178 24.33 0.14 2.26
C THR A 178 23.60 0.04 0.93
N LEU A 179 22.52 -0.74 0.85
CA LEU A 179 21.74 -0.92 -0.37
C LEU A 179 20.89 0.32 -0.65
N ARG A 180 21.56 1.35 -1.16
CA ARG A 180 21.01 2.66 -1.52
C ARG A 180 21.25 2.94 -2.99
N ALA A 181 21.09 1.93 -3.85
CA ALA A 181 21.27 2.13 -5.27
C ALA A 181 20.30 3.19 -5.78
N SER A 182 20.82 4.31 -6.22
CA SER A 182 20.11 5.22 -7.08
C SER A 182 19.77 4.50 -8.38
N ALA A 183 18.61 4.78 -8.93
CA ALA A 183 18.03 4.08 -10.08
C ALA A 183 19.03 3.60 -11.12
N LEU A 184 18.72 2.43 -11.69
CA LEU A 184 19.33 1.91 -12.92
C LEU A 184 19.17 2.85 -14.15
N LEU A 185 18.36 3.91 -14.02
CA LEU A 185 18.16 4.95 -15.03
C LEU A 185 18.54 6.31 -14.43
N PRO A 186 19.04 7.26 -15.26
CA PRO A 186 19.47 8.57 -14.77
C PRO A 186 18.39 9.28 -13.98
N ILE A 187 18.76 9.76 -12.80
CA ILE A 187 17.92 10.69 -12.05
C ILE A 187 17.91 12.01 -12.83
N HIS A 188 16.72 12.53 -13.13
CA HIS A 188 16.60 13.92 -13.54
C HIS A 188 16.90 14.77 -12.30
N SER A 189 18.10 15.33 -12.21
CA SER A 189 18.63 16.01 -11.03
C SER A 189 17.94 17.34 -10.67
N ALA A 190 17.07 17.85 -11.51
CA ALA A 190 16.34 19.08 -11.24
C ALA A 190 15.16 18.81 -10.28
N GLY A 191 15.33 19.10 -9.00
CA GLY A 191 14.25 19.07 -8.00
C GLY A 191 14.24 17.90 -7.04
N PHE A 192 15.19 16.96 -7.14
CA PHE A 192 15.34 15.91 -6.13
C PHE A 192 15.87 16.52 -4.83
N LEU A 193 15.12 16.35 -3.75
CA LEU A 193 15.56 16.70 -2.41
C LEU A 193 16.09 15.41 -1.76
N GLU A 194 17.41 15.29 -1.63
CA GLU A 194 18.03 14.20 -0.86
C GLU A 194 17.61 14.29 0.62
N ASP A 195 17.42 15.52 1.10
CA ASP A 195 16.90 15.81 2.43
C ASP A 195 15.66 16.69 2.32
N VAL A 196 14.58 16.29 2.98
CA VAL A 196 13.41 17.18 3.13
C VAL A 196 13.82 18.34 4.02
N PRO A 197 13.73 19.60 3.56
CA PRO A 197 14.15 20.74 4.38
C PRO A 197 13.34 20.81 5.66
N LEU A 198 14.01 20.91 6.79
CA LEU A 198 13.34 21.16 8.06
C LEU A 198 12.57 22.47 8.00
N ALA A 199 11.34 22.46 8.49
CA ALA A 199 10.54 23.67 8.61
C ALA A 199 11.27 24.68 9.48
N ARG A 200 11.35 25.93 9.03
CA ARG A 200 11.97 27.04 9.80
C ARG A 200 11.24 27.30 11.13
N LYS A 201 9.96 26.91 11.21
CA LYS A 201 9.15 26.97 12.43
C LYS A 201 8.55 25.59 12.67
N PRO A 202 8.63 25.07 13.90
CA PRO A 202 8.01 23.78 14.22
C PRO A 202 6.50 23.85 14.01
N VAL A 203 5.94 22.83 13.37
CA VAL A 203 4.50 22.65 13.23
C VAL A 203 4.03 21.77 14.39
N ALA A 204 3.06 22.29 15.18
CA ALA A 204 2.45 21.53 16.25
C ALA A 204 1.04 21.10 15.83
N PHE A 205 0.74 19.81 16.00
CA PHE A 205 -0.61 19.30 15.85
C PHE A 205 -1.39 19.45 17.14
N LYS A 206 -2.64 19.90 17.03
CA LYS A 206 -3.58 19.92 18.15
C LYS A 206 -4.76 19.01 17.82
N PRO A 207 -5.31 18.28 18.83
CA PRO A 207 -6.53 17.53 18.62
C PRO A 207 -7.63 18.43 18.06
N PHE A 208 -8.25 18.00 16.97
CA PHE A 208 -9.32 18.76 16.32
C PHE A 208 -10.67 18.51 17.00
N PHE A 209 -10.93 17.25 17.33
CA PHE A 209 -12.07 16.83 18.14
C PHE A 209 -11.64 16.57 19.58
N ARG A 210 -12.59 16.58 20.52
CA ARG A 210 -12.34 16.19 21.90
C ARG A 210 -12.05 14.70 22.00
N SER A 211 -11.35 14.31 23.05
CA SER A 211 -10.89 12.92 23.28
C SER A 211 -12.01 11.88 23.45
N GLU A 212 -13.23 12.32 23.72
CA GLU A 212 -14.40 11.45 23.87
C GLU A 212 -14.90 10.89 22.54
N LEU A 213 -14.66 11.62 21.43
CA LEU A 213 -15.00 11.15 20.09
C LEU A 213 -13.99 10.10 19.63
N ARG A 214 -14.48 8.90 19.36
CA ARG A 214 -13.69 7.79 18.83
C ARG A 214 -14.23 7.38 17.47
N PHE A 215 -13.31 7.08 16.55
CA PHE A 215 -13.61 6.61 15.22
C PHE A 215 -12.80 5.33 14.96
N ASP A 216 -13.37 4.44 14.16
CA ASP A 216 -12.69 3.22 13.71
C ASP A 216 -12.08 3.48 12.32
N HIS A 217 -10.75 3.63 12.27
CA HIS A 217 -9.99 3.91 11.04
C HIS A 217 -10.61 5.06 10.22
N PRO A 218 -10.65 6.31 10.75
CA PRO A 218 -11.18 7.45 10.00
C PRO A 218 -10.26 7.79 8.84
N VAL A 219 -10.81 7.84 7.63
CA VAL A 219 -10.03 8.03 6.40
C VAL A 219 -10.37 9.29 5.63
N ALA A 220 -11.53 9.88 5.87
CA ALA A 220 -11.93 11.12 5.22
C ALA A 220 -12.76 12.00 6.14
N ILE A 221 -12.59 13.31 5.99
CA ILE A 221 -13.38 14.34 6.68
C ILE A 221 -13.81 15.40 5.67
N ALA A 222 -15.09 15.74 5.67
CA ALA A 222 -15.67 16.79 4.85
C ALA A 222 -16.38 17.82 5.75
N PRO A 223 -16.01 19.11 5.73
CA PRO A 223 -16.74 20.14 6.45
C PRO A 223 -18.10 20.38 5.81
N LEU A 224 -19.14 20.66 6.60
CA LEU A 224 -20.39 21.15 6.06
C LEU A 224 -20.21 22.61 5.61
N PRO A 225 -20.57 22.96 4.36
CA PRO A 225 -20.48 24.34 3.89
C PRO A 225 -21.28 25.30 4.78
N ASN A 226 -20.69 26.45 5.09
CA ASN A 226 -21.26 27.49 5.96
C ASN A 226 -21.56 27.03 7.41
N ASN A 227 -20.97 25.93 7.85
CA ASN A 227 -21.09 25.45 9.22
C ASN A 227 -19.73 24.98 9.74
N HIS A 228 -19.06 25.83 10.53
CA HIS A 228 -17.72 25.55 11.07
C HIS A 228 -17.71 24.56 12.25
N ASP A 229 -18.89 24.12 12.70
CA ASP A 229 -19.04 23.16 13.79
C ASP A 229 -19.24 21.72 13.30
N GLN A 230 -19.88 21.53 12.14
CA GLN A 230 -20.29 20.19 11.68
C GLN A 230 -19.42 19.67 10.55
N PHE A 231 -19.10 18.38 10.65
CA PHE A 231 -18.24 17.64 9.71
C PHE A 231 -18.85 16.27 9.43
N VAL A 232 -18.65 15.77 8.22
CA VAL A 232 -18.89 14.37 7.93
C VAL A 232 -17.55 13.64 8.02
N VAL A 233 -17.50 12.59 8.83
CA VAL A 233 -16.33 11.72 8.97
C VAL A 233 -16.67 10.35 8.41
N ALA A 234 -15.84 9.86 7.49
CA ALA A 234 -15.97 8.51 6.93
C ALA A 234 -14.93 7.57 7.57
N GLU A 235 -15.40 6.42 8.03
CA GLU A 235 -14.59 5.32 8.50
C GLU A 235 -14.34 4.32 7.37
N GLN A 236 -13.14 3.76 7.29
CA GLN A 236 -12.74 2.80 6.25
C GLN A 236 -13.73 1.63 6.13
N GLY A 237 -14.28 1.20 7.26
CA GLY A 237 -15.25 0.10 7.35
C GLY A 237 -16.62 0.36 6.72
N GLY A 238 -16.89 1.56 6.18
CA GLY A 238 -18.14 1.86 5.47
C GLY A 238 -19.16 2.66 6.26
N LYS A 239 -18.80 3.27 7.39
CA LYS A 239 -19.69 4.17 8.14
C LYS A 239 -19.35 5.63 7.88
N CYS A 240 -20.39 6.46 7.79
CA CYS A 240 -20.28 7.92 7.77
C CYS A 240 -21.00 8.51 8.98
N TRP A 241 -20.35 9.46 9.64
CA TRP A 241 -20.83 10.12 10.84
C TRP A 241 -20.97 11.61 10.60
N LEU A 242 -22.10 12.20 10.99
CA LEU A 242 -22.20 13.64 11.21
C LEU A 242 -21.66 13.94 12.60
N VAL A 243 -20.68 14.82 12.68
CA VAL A 243 -19.94 15.12 13.91
C VAL A 243 -20.07 16.60 14.22
N SER A 244 -20.48 16.96 15.44
CA SER A 244 -20.39 18.30 15.96
C SER A 244 -19.11 18.43 16.80
N LYS A 245 -18.27 19.41 16.45
CA LYS A 245 -17.06 19.73 17.18
C LYS A 245 -17.36 20.36 18.54
N GLN A 246 -18.38 21.21 18.60
CA GLN A 246 -18.74 21.94 19.81
C GLN A 246 -19.34 21.03 20.87
N THR A 247 -20.30 20.19 20.50
CA THR A 247 -20.98 19.28 21.43
C THR A 247 -20.27 17.95 21.63
N SER A 248 -19.26 17.65 20.83
CA SER A 248 -18.57 16.34 20.80
C SER A 248 -19.54 15.17 20.61
N SER A 249 -20.55 15.35 19.78
CA SER A 249 -21.52 14.33 19.42
C SER A 249 -21.27 13.80 18.01
N LYS A 250 -21.63 12.54 17.77
CA LYS A 250 -21.67 11.95 16.43
C LYS A 250 -23.01 11.24 16.19
N GLU A 251 -23.54 11.40 15.01
CA GLU A 251 -24.78 10.80 14.52
C GLU A 251 -24.46 9.96 13.29
N LEU A 252 -24.98 8.74 13.22
CA LEU A 252 -24.75 7.87 12.06
C LEU A 252 -25.57 8.37 10.86
N LEU A 253 -24.87 8.72 9.77
CA LEU A 253 -25.50 9.15 8.51
C LEU A 253 -25.66 8.00 7.51
N LEU A 254 -24.76 7.02 7.55
CA LEU A 254 -24.72 5.92 6.60
C LEU A 254 -23.97 4.74 7.20
N ASP A 255 -24.51 3.54 6.98
CA ASP A 255 -23.79 2.28 7.20
C ASP A 255 -23.90 1.40 5.95
N ILE A 256 -22.79 1.25 5.24
CA ILE A 256 -22.64 0.34 4.09
C ILE A 256 -21.58 -0.73 4.36
N SER A 257 -21.28 -0.99 5.62
CA SER A 257 -20.21 -1.92 6.03
C SER A 257 -20.41 -3.34 5.48
N SER A 258 -21.64 -3.77 5.26
CA SER A 258 -21.96 -5.07 4.64
C SER A 258 -21.58 -5.15 3.14
N ARG A 259 -21.36 -4.03 2.46
CA ARG A 259 -21.01 -3.95 1.03
C ARG A 259 -19.53 -3.66 0.82
N VAL A 260 -18.90 -2.95 1.75
CA VAL A 260 -17.55 -2.44 1.60
C VAL A 260 -16.53 -3.56 1.82
N ARG A 261 -15.61 -3.72 0.88
CA ARG A 261 -14.43 -4.57 1.06
C ARG A 261 -13.36 -3.77 1.83
N VAL A 262 -12.95 -4.27 2.99
CA VAL A 262 -11.90 -3.67 3.83
C VAL A 262 -10.64 -4.54 3.77
N GLY A 263 -9.48 -3.89 3.75
CA GLY A 263 -8.15 -4.50 3.81
C GLY A 263 -7.22 -3.95 2.72
N GLY A 264 -5.93 -3.78 3.04
CA GLY A 264 -4.99 -3.06 2.18
C GLY A 264 -5.47 -1.64 1.89
N ALA A 265 -5.37 -1.22 0.65
CA ALA A 265 -5.83 0.09 0.17
C ALA A 265 -7.30 0.06 -0.30
N THR A 266 -8.17 -0.71 0.38
CA THR A 266 -9.61 -0.77 0.11
C THR A 266 -10.45 -0.36 1.31
N GLY A 267 -11.68 0.09 1.07
CA GLY A 267 -12.59 0.57 2.09
C GLY A 267 -13.48 1.67 1.55
N LEU A 268 -14.20 2.36 2.43
CA LEU A 268 -14.81 3.65 2.11
C LEU A 268 -13.73 4.72 2.24
N LEU A 269 -13.15 5.18 1.12
CA LEU A 269 -11.92 5.99 1.09
C LEU A 269 -12.17 7.48 0.82
N GLY A 270 -13.29 7.82 0.20
CA GLY A 270 -13.60 9.21 -0.17
C GLY A 270 -15.04 9.59 0.11
N ILE A 271 -15.23 10.82 0.58
CA ILE A 271 -16.53 11.47 0.72
C ILE A 271 -16.39 12.96 0.42
N VAL A 272 -17.28 13.48 -0.42
CA VAL A 272 -17.41 14.93 -0.68
C VAL A 272 -18.87 15.34 -0.81
N LEU A 273 -19.16 16.57 -0.40
CA LEU A 273 -20.47 17.19 -0.61
C LEU A 273 -20.46 17.97 -1.93
N HIS A 274 -21.64 18.05 -2.56
CA HIS A 274 -21.81 18.85 -3.76
C HIS A 274 -21.41 20.33 -3.50
N PRO A 275 -20.75 21.04 -4.44
CA PRO A 275 -20.29 22.42 -4.20
C PRO A 275 -21.42 23.41 -3.81
N ARG A 276 -22.65 23.15 -4.24
CA ARG A 276 -23.83 23.95 -3.90
C ARG A 276 -24.58 23.47 -2.65
N PHE A 277 -24.03 22.53 -1.88
CA PHE A 277 -24.65 22.07 -0.64
C PHE A 277 -24.90 23.24 0.32
N PRO A 278 -26.06 23.36 1.03
CA PRO A 278 -27.17 22.40 1.08
C PRO A 278 -28.29 22.61 0.01
N LYS A 279 -28.16 23.62 -0.89
CA LYS A 279 -29.14 23.84 -1.96
C LYS A 279 -29.24 22.61 -2.89
N ASP A 280 -28.13 21.96 -3.12
CA ASP A 280 -28.02 20.69 -3.80
C ASP A 280 -27.54 19.66 -2.76
N PRO A 281 -28.43 18.80 -2.25
CA PRO A 281 -28.12 17.96 -1.09
C PRO A 281 -27.37 16.67 -1.48
N ARG A 282 -26.69 16.62 -2.62
CA ARG A 282 -25.95 15.43 -3.04
C ARG A 282 -24.62 15.30 -2.30
N VAL A 283 -24.30 14.06 -1.98
CA VAL A 283 -23.05 13.61 -1.35
C VAL A 283 -22.47 12.47 -2.18
N PHE A 284 -21.18 12.46 -2.37
CA PHE A 284 -20.49 11.49 -3.22
C PHE A 284 -19.53 10.67 -2.40
N LEU A 285 -19.53 9.37 -2.66
CA LEU A 285 -18.72 8.37 -1.96
C LEU A 285 -17.83 7.63 -2.97
N LYS A 286 -16.64 7.27 -2.53
CA LYS A 286 -15.77 6.32 -3.25
C LYS A 286 -15.39 5.19 -2.32
N TYR A 287 -15.68 3.96 -2.73
CA TYR A 287 -15.40 2.77 -1.94
C TYR A 287 -15.16 1.54 -2.83
N GLN A 288 -14.60 0.48 -2.26
CA GLN A 288 -14.40 -0.78 -2.96
C GLN A 288 -15.36 -1.86 -2.43
N ILE A 289 -15.76 -2.73 -3.36
CA ILE A 289 -16.54 -3.93 -3.10
C ILE A 289 -15.80 -5.17 -3.63
N ASN A 290 -16.18 -6.33 -3.13
CA ASN A 290 -15.85 -7.60 -3.79
C ASN A 290 -16.99 -7.96 -4.75
N ASP A 291 -16.74 -7.82 -6.05
CA ASP A 291 -17.71 -8.20 -7.09
C ASP A 291 -17.22 -9.47 -7.78
N LYS A 292 -17.83 -10.61 -7.46
CA LYS A 292 -17.48 -11.94 -8.01
C LYS A 292 -16.00 -12.27 -7.90
N GLY A 293 -15.40 -11.98 -6.75
CA GLY A 293 -13.98 -12.23 -6.48
C GLY A 293 -13.02 -11.14 -6.96
N ARG A 294 -13.52 -10.10 -7.64
CA ARG A 294 -12.71 -8.96 -8.10
C ARG A 294 -12.94 -7.73 -7.24
N ILE A 295 -11.87 -7.02 -6.94
CA ILE A 295 -11.96 -5.71 -6.29
C ILE A 295 -12.51 -4.72 -7.31
N THR A 296 -13.61 -4.06 -6.94
CA THR A 296 -14.29 -3.10 -7.83
C THR A 296 -14.48 -1.79 -7.09
N THR A 297 -13.96 -0.72 -7.64
CA THR A 297 -14.16 0.64 -7.14
C THR A 297 -15.51 1.17 -7.61
N ILE A 298 -16.28 1.66 -6.67
CA ILE A 298 -17.57 2.32 -6.88
C ILE A 298 -17.43 3.80 -6.53
N VAL A 299 -17.90 4.67 -7.42
CA VAL A 299 -18.22 6.05 -7.09
C VAL A 299 -19.73 6.18 -7.10
N GLU A 300 -20.32 6.58 -5.97
CA GLU A 300 -21.76 6.58 -5.73
C GLU A 300 -22.21 7.95 -5.26
N GLU A 301 -23.33 8.43 -5.83
CA GLU A 301 -24.06 9.60 -5.37
C GLU A 301 -25.14 9.18 -4.39
N ARG A 302 -25.28 9.96 -3.34
CA ARG A 302 -26.37 9.87 -2.35
C ARG A 302 -27.06 11.19 -2.15
N GLN A 303 -28.32 11.15 -1.71
CA GLN A 303 -29.08 12.34 -1.30
C GLN A 303 -29.04 12.48 0.22
N TRP A 304 -28.78 13.70 0.68
CA TRP A 304 -28.93 14.03 2.10
C TRP A 304 -30.41 14.17 2.42
N GLY A 305 -30.98 13.17 3.09
CA GLY A 305 -32.40 13.09 3.45
C GLY A 305 -32.64 13.27 4.94
N ALA A 306 -33.91 13.37 5.30
CA ALA A 306 -34.38 13.28 6.67
C ALA A 306 -34.80 11.84 6.98
N ASN A 307 -34.35 11.31 8.12
CA ASN A 307 -34.82 10.04 8.67
C ASN A 307 -35.63 10.29 9.91
N SER A 308 -36.83 9.70 10.00
CA SER A 308 -37.78 9.91 11.11
C SER A 308 -37.26 9.33 12.44
N GLN A 309 -36.33 8.38 12.39
CA GLN A 309 -35.76 7.71 13.58
C GLN A 309 -34.40 8.29 14.02
N THR A 310 -33.57 8.72 13.06
CA THR A 310 -32.17 9.16 13.32
C THR A 310 -31.95 10.65 13.03
N GLY A 311 -32.97 11.35 12.48
CA GLY A 311 -32.86 12.76 12.11
C GLY A 311 -32.30 13.01 10.71
N ARG A 312 -31.21 12.35 10.32
CA ARG A 312 -30.55 12.54 9.01
C ARG A 312 -29.98 11.23 8.48
N GLU A 313 -30.01 11.07 7.16
CA GLU A 313 -29.51 9.86 6.49
C GLU A 313 -29.07 10.17 5.06
N LEU A 314 -28.08 9.43 4.55
CA LEU A 314 -27.71 9.43 3.14
C LEU A 314 -28.49 8.34 2.40
N VAL A 315 -29.49 8.76 1.63
CA VAL A 315 -30.45 7.88 0.93
C VAL A 315 -30.27 7.89 -0.58
N SER A 316 -31.05 7.10 -1.29
CA SER A 316 -31.18 7.10 -2.76
C SER A 316 -29.84 6.90 -3.49
N PRO A 317 -29.19 5.73 -3.33
CA PRO A 317 -27.92 5.47 -3.98
C PRO A 317 -28.05 5.47 -5.51
N ARG A 318 -27.13 6.16 -6.19
CA ARG A 318 -26.95 6.14 -7.65
C ARG A 318 -25.50 5.89 -7.97
N GLU A 319 -25.20 4.74 -8.58
CA GLU A 319 -23.85 4.43 -9.02
C GLU A 319 -23.48 5.31 -10.22
N LEU A 320 -22.34 5.99 -10.13
CA LEU A 320 -21.79 6.83 -11.18
C LEU A 320 -20.69 6.09 -11.94
N LEU A 321 -19.71 5.53 -11.23
CA LEU A 321 -18.59 4.79 -11.83
C LEU A 321 -18.48 3.42 -11.18
N ARG A 322 -18.22 2.42 -12.03
CA ARG A 322 -17.85 1.05 -11.66
C ARG A 322 -16.56 0.71 -12.38
N ILE A 323 -15.47 0.59 -11.63
CA ILE A 323 -14.13 0.35 -12.18
C ILE A 323 -13.61 -0.94 -11.57
N VAL A 324 -13.49 -1.96 -12.42
CA VAL A 324 -13.00 -3.27 -12.02
C VAL A 324 -11.48 -3.22 -11.93
N GLY A 325 -10.95 -3.58 -10.77
CA GLY A 325 -9.52 -3.66 -10.49
C GLY A 325 -9.01 -5.09 -10.46
N SER A 326 -7.73 -5.24 -10.17
CA SER A 326 -7.02 -6.52 -10.11
C SER A 326 -6.78 -6.97 -8.68
N THR A 327 -6.39 -6.04 -7.79
CA THR A 327 -5.99 -6.36 -6.41
C THR A 327 -6.61 -5.42 -5.40
N GLN A 328 -6.42 -5.70 -4.11
CA GLN A 328 -6.81 -4.79 -3.03
C GLN A 328 -5.85 -3.60 -2.87
N ASP A 329 -4.72 -3.59 -3.57
CA ASP A 329 -3.73 -2.53 -3.54
C ASP A 329 -3.98 -1.55 -4.69
N HIS A 330 -3.46 -0.34 -4.55
CA HIS A 330 -3.46 0.72 -5.56
C HIS A 330 -4.85 1.03 -6.18
N ASN A 331 -5.86 1.21 -5.32
CA ASN A 331 -7.20 1.58 -5.79
C ASN A 331 -7.45 3.10 -5.79
N GLY A 332 -6.42 3.87 -5.43
CA GLY A 332 -6.51 5.31 -5.20
C GLY A 332 -7.40 5.65 -3.99
N GLY A 333 -7.27 6.82 -3.42
CA GLY A 333 -7.96 7.18 -2.18
C GLY A 333 -9.17 8.09 -2.40
N SER A 334 -8.94 9.37 -2.58
CA SER A 334 -9.96 10.40 -2.48
C SER A 334 -10.61 10.81 -3.80
N ILE A 335 -11.71 11.53 -3.65
CA ILE A 335 -12.42 12.28 -4.69
C ILE A 335 -12.49 13.74 -4.27
N ALA A 336 -12.62 14.66 -5.22
CA ALA A 336 -12.74 16.09 -4.96
C ALA A 336 -13.56 16.79 -6.04
N PHE A 337 -14.27 17.86 -5.69
CA PHE A 337 -14.81 18.78 -6.68
C PHE A 337 -13.76 19.84 -7.04
N GLY A 338 -13.60 20.04 -8.35
CA GLY A 338 -12.80 21.12 -8.88
C GLY A 338 -13.51 22.50 -8.79
N PRO A 339 -12.76 23.58 -9.02
CA PRO A 339 -13.33 24.94 -9.11
C PRO A 339 -14.33 25.09 -10.27
N ASP A 340 -14.30 24.17 -11.22
CA ASP A 340 -15.20 24.02 -12.37
C ASP A 340 -16.47 23.24 -12.05
N SER A 341 -16.66 22.84 -10.79
CA SER A 341 -17.77 21.99 -10.32
C SER A 341 -17.80 20.57 -10.90
N MET A 342 -16.75 20.11 -11.57
CA MET A 342 -16.58 18.73 -12.01
C MET A 342 -16.10 17.85 -10.88
N LEU A 343 -16.49 16.58 -10.88
CA LEU A 343 -15.99 15.59 -9.94
C LEU A 343 -14.70 14.97 -10.47
N TYR A 344 -13.64 15.07 -9.67
CA TYR A 344 -12.34 14.45 -9.92
C TYR A 344 -12.18 13.19 -9.07
N VAL A 345 -11.67 12.12 -9.68
CA VAL A 345 -11.52 10.81 -9.03
C VAL A 345 -10.10 10.32 -9.25
N GLY A 346 -9.36 10.12 -8.16
CA GLY A 346 -8.05 9.46 -8.21
C GLY A 346 -8.21 7.94 -8.29
N MET A 347 -7.63 7.33 -9.33
CA MET A 347 -7.62 5.88 -9.55
C MET A 347 -6.19 5.39 -9.67
N GLY A 348 -5.78 4.46 -8.81
CA GLY A 348 -4.49 3.81 -8.94
C GLY A 348 -4.44 2.77 -10.06
N ASP A 349 -3.26 2.20 -10.27
CA ASP A 349 -3.02 1.18 -11.29
C ASP A 349 -3.65 -0.18 -10.98
N SER A 350 -4.23 -0.31 -9.76
CA SER A 350 -4.88 -1.52 -9.23
C SER A 350 -3.94 -2.68 -8.94
N GLY A 351 -2.62 -2.43 -8.93
CA GLY A 351 -1.64 -3.49 -8.68
C GLY A 351 -1.70 -4.65 -9.69
N PRO A 352 -1.04 -5.77 -9.43
CA PRO A 352 -0.08 -5.93 -8.33
C PRO A 352 1.15 -5.03 -8.52
N GLN A 353 2.13 -5.18 -7.64
CA GLN A 353 3.33 -4.32 -7.64
C GLN A 353 3.94 -4.16 -9.03
N ARG A 354 4.41 -2.92 -9.35
CA ARG A 354 5.16 -2.58 -10.57
C ARG A 354 4.31 -2.38 -11.83
N ASP A 355 2.99 -2.40 -11.72
CA ASP A 355 2.08 -2.19 -12.84
C ASP A 355 2.40 -3.13 -14.03
N PRO A 356 2.28 -4.45 -13.86
CA PRO A 356 2.69 -5.42 -14.89
C PRO A 356 1.83 -5.37 -16.15
N GLU A 357 0.64 -4.77 -16.09
CA GLU A 357 -0.27 -4.57 -17.22
C GLU A 357 -0.06 -3.19 -17.91
N GLY A 358 0.73 -2.28 -17.30
CA GLY A 358 0.99 -0.96 -17.85
C GLY A 358 -0.21 0.00 -17.74
N HIS A 359 -1.08 -0.21 -16.77
CA HIS A 359 -2.29 0.60 -16.60
C HIS A 359 -1.99 2.09 -16.46
N GLY A 360 -0.87 2.47 -15.82
CA GLY A 360 -0.43 3.87 -15.72
C GLY A 360 -0.33 4.57 -17.06
N GLN A 361 0.12 3.86 -18.11
CA GLN A 361 0.35 4.40 -19.45
C GLN A 361 -0.73 4.03 -20.48
N ASP A 362 -1.65 3.11 -20.16
CA ASP A 362 -2.71 2.67 -21.08
C ASP A 362 -3.91 3.62 -21.02
N LEU A 363 -4.19 4.32 -22.13
CA LEU A 363 -5.34 5.24 -22.25
C LEU A 363 -6.69 4.53 -22.39
N THR A 364 -6.72 3.22 -22.63
CA THR A 364 -7.98 2.47 -22.80
C THR A 364 -8.63 2.05 -21.48
N THR A 365 -7.92 2.22 -20.35
CA THR A 365 -8.39 1.93 -19.00
C THR A 365 -8.54 3.21 -18.15
N LEU A 366 -9.36 3.12 -17.09
CA LEU A 366 -9.51 4.18 -16.09
C LEU A 366 -8.49 4.03 -14.93
N LEU A 367 -7.69 2.96 -14.93
CA LEU A 367 -6.70 2.66 -13.89
C LEU A 367 -5.42 3.49 -14.09
N GLY A 368 -4.77 3.91 -13.00
CA GLY A 368 -3.57 4.75 -13.03
C GLY A 368 -3.82 6.18 -13.53
N LYS A 369 -4.97 6.78 -13.17
CA LYS A 369 -5.49 8.03 -13.74
C LYS A 369 -6.05 8.98 -12.67
N ILE A 370 -6.08 10.26 -13.03
CA ILE A 370 -7.07 11.19 -12.50
C ILE A 370 -8.19 11.31 -13.54
N LEU A 371 -9.42 11.03 -13.10
CA LEU A 371 -10.62 11.13 -13.93
C LEU A 371 -11.35 12.45 -13.65
N ARG A 372 -12.10 12.97 -14.63
CA ARG A 372 -12.94 14.16 -14.49
C ARG A 372 -14.27 13.96 -15.20
N VAL A 373 -15.37 14.09 -14.45
CA VAL A 373 -16.73 13.86 -14.95
C VAL A 373 -17.69 14.97 -14.49
N ASP A 374 -18.68 15.28 -15.31
CA ASP A 374 -19.79 16.19 -15.00
C ASP A 374 -20.99 15.41 -14.46
N ILE A 375 -21.24 15.57 -13.17
CA ILE A 375 -22.33 14.84 -12.46
C ILE A 375 -23.70 15.52 -12.60
N ASP A 376 -23.75 16.74 -13.12
CA ASP A 376 -24.99 17.48 -13.37
C ASP A 376 -25.60 17.14 -14.75
N GLY A 377 -24.80 16.58 -15.66
CA GLY A 377 -25.24 16.10 -16.96
C GLY A 377 -25.27 14.58 -17.07
N LYS A 378 -25.83 14.11 -18.21
CA LYS A 378 -25.79 12.69 -18.59
C LYS A 378 -25.54 12.57 -20.08
N ASP A 379 -24.67 11.64 -20.46
CA ASP A 379 -24.56 11.16 -21.83
C ASP A 379 -25.48 9.93 -22.00
N LYS A 380 -25.73 9.55 -23.26
CA LYS A 380 -26.74 8.55 -23.61
C LYS A 380 -26.65 7.25 -22.77
N ASP A 381 -25.42 6.75 -22.58
CA ASP A 381 -25.17 5.45 -21.96
C ASP A 381 -24.41 5.58 -20.64
N LEU A 382 -24.26 6.82 -20.09
CA LEU A 382 -23.53 7.09 -18.86
C LEU A 382 -24.41 7.80 -17.85
N PRO A 383 -24.25 7.52 -16.55
CA PRO A 383 -24.96 8.23 -15.49
C PRO A 383 -24.41 9.65 -15.22
N TYR A 384 -23.38 10.07 -15.95
CA TYR A 384 -22.72 11.39 -15.93
C TYR A 384 -22.47 11.84 -17.37
N ARG A 385 -22.02 13.08 -17.55
CA ARG A 385 -21.54 13.61 -18.84
C ARG A 385 -20.02 13.64 -18.87
N ILE A 386 -19.45 13.35 -20.04
CA ILE A 386 -18.04 13.59 -20.32
C ILE A 386 -17.88 15.08 -20.67
N PRO A 387 -17.06 15.86 -19.90
CA PRO A 387 -16.79 17.24 -20.27
C PRO A 387 -16.12 17.33 -21.63
N GLY A 388 -16.67 18.17 -22.52
CA GLY A 388 -16.15 18.31 -23.88
C GLY A 388 -14.73 18.87 -23.97
N ASP A 389 -14.25 19.49 -22.90
CA ASP A 389 -12.90 19.99 -22.75
C ASP A 389 -11.93 18.99 -22.08
N ASN A 390 -12.35 17.74 -21.81
CA ASN A 390 -11.41 16.71 -21.35
C ASN A 390 -10.33 16.45 -22.42
N PRO A 391 -9.05 16.21 -22.02
CA PRO A 391 -7.93 16.16 -22.95
C PRO A 391 -8.05 15.06 -24.01
N PHE A 392 -8.74 13.96 -23.67
CA PHE A 392 -8.88 12.81 -24.58
C PHE A 392 -10.30 12.67 -25.14
N HIS A 393 -11.13 13.74 -25.08
CA HIS A 393 -12.53 13.70 -25.52
C HIS A 393 -12.66 13.23 -26.97
N GLU A 394 -11.81 13.73 -27.88
CA GLU A 394 -11.81 13.39 -29.30
C GLU A 394 -10.87 12.22 -29.65
N HIS A 395 -10.16 11.64 -28.67
CA HIS A 395 -9.24 10.54 -28.96
C HIS A 395 -10.02 9.26 -29.33
N PRO A 396 -9.64 8.53 -30.39
CA PRO A 396 -10.46 7.46 -30.96
C PRO A 396 -10.63 6.24 -30.03
N THR A 397 -9.66 5.96 -29.17
CA THR A 397 -9.64 4.76 -28.31
C THR A 397 -9.47 5.05 -26.84
N ALA A 398 -9.05 6.25 -26.44
CA ALA A 398 -8.86 6.59 -25.04
C ALA A 398 -10.21 6.69 -24.30
N ARG A 399 -10.16 6.37 -23.01
CA ARG A 399 -11.26 6.66 -22.08
C ARG A 399 -11.38 8.17 -21.94
N LYS A 400 -12.56 8.68 -22.22
CA LYS A 400 -12.84 10.14 -22.30
C LYS A 400 -12.95 10.81 -20.95
N GLU A 401 -13.10 10.03 -19.90
CA GLU A 401 -13.09 10.47 -18.49
C GLU A 401 -11.71 10.94 -18.01
N ILE A 402 -10.63 10.56 -18.73
CA ILE A 402 -9.25 10.81 -18.28
C ILE A 402 -8.95 12.31 -18.32
N TRP A 403 -8.49 12.85 -17.17
CA TRP A 403 -7.95 14.20 -17.00
C TRP A 403 -6.42 14.21 -17.11
N ALA A 404 -5.76 13.25 -16.40
CA ALA A 404 -4.31 13.05 -16.40
C ALA A 404 -4.00 11.56 -16.16
N LEU A 405 -2.78 11.15 -16.51
CA LEU A 405 -2.35 9.74 -16.46
C LEU A 405 -0.96 9.58 -15.83
N GLY A 406 -0.56 8.32 -15.63
CA GLY A 406 0.78 8.01 -15.12
C GLY A 406 0.87 8.08 -13.60
N PHE A 407 -0.13 7.58 -12.89
CA PHE A 407 -0.18 7.48 -11.45
C PHE A 407 -0.13 6.03 -10.99
N ARG A 408 0.54 5.79 -9.85
CA ARG A 408 0.54 4.49 -9.19
C ARG A 408 -0.65 4.33 -8.26
N GLU A 409 -0.73 5.19 -7.25
CA GLU A 409 -1.80 5.22 -6.27
C GLU A 409 -2.07 6.66 -5.80
N PRO A 410 -2.80 7.47 -6.55
CA PRO A 410 -3.15 8.83 -6.19
C PRO A 410 -4.07 8.80 -4.96
N TRP A 411 -3.43 8.77 -3.77
CA TRP A 411 -4.09 8.51 -2.50
C TRP A 411 -4.91 9.69 -2.00
N ARG A 412 -4.33 10.90 -2.11
CA ARG A 412 -5.02 12.14 -1.74
C ARG A 412 -4.96 13.14 -2.86
N ILE A 413 -6.12 13.70 -3.17
CA ILE A 413 -6.25 14.80 -4.12
C ILE A 413 -6.98 15.95 -3.45
N SER A 414 -6.57 17.17 -3.73
CA SER A 414 -7.26 18.39 -3.27
C SER A 414 -6.97 19.58 -4.17
N PHE A 415 -7.90 20.51 -4.23
CA PHE A 415 -7.71 21.77 -4.93
C PHE A 415 -7.27 22.84 -3.95
N ASP A 416 -6.20 23.57 -4.27
CA ASP A 416 -5.83 24.75 -3.53
C ASP A 416 -6.91 25.83 -3.69
N SER A 417 -7.36 26.41 -2.59
CA SER A 417 -8.47 27.36 -2.60
C SER A 417 -8.10 28.70 -3.25
N GLN A 418 -6.83 29.07 -3.31
CA GLN A 418 -6.33 30.32 -3.88
C GLN A 418 -5.87 30.16 -5.32
N THR A 419 -4.95 29.21 -5.58
CA THR A 419 -4.37 29.01 -6.92
C THR A 419 -5.26 28.18 -7.84
N LYS A 420 -6.20 27.39 -7.27
CA LYS A 420 -7.05 26.43 -7.98
C LYS A 420 -6.28 25.26 -8.58
N ASP A 421 -5.02 25.08 -8.23
CA ASP A 421 -4.23 23.93 -8.66
C ASP A 421 -4.73 22.65 -8.00
N LEU A 422 -4.73 21.56 -8.78
CA LEU A 422 -4.99 20.22 -8.28
C LEU A 422 -3.69 19.61 -7.74
N TRP A 423 -3.65 19.40 -6.44
CA TRP A 423 -2.57 18.72 -5.74
C TRP A 423 -2.87 17.25 -5.59
N VAL A 424 -1.89 16.43 -5.89
CA VAL A 424 -2.00 14.96 -5.81
C VAL A 424 -0.82 14.41 -5.03
N GLY A 425 -1.10 13.64 -3.97
CA GLY A 425 -0.12 12.78 -3.31
C GLY A 425 -0.23 11.38 -3.91
N ASP A 426 0.83 10.93 -4.58
CA ASP A 426 0.91 9.61 -5.22
C ASP A 426 1.87 8.70 -4.46
N VAL A 427 1.40 7.53 -4.02
CA VAL A 427 2.19 6.60 -3.22
C VAL A 427 3.15 5.84 -4.12
N GLY A 428 4.43 5.98 -3.85
CA GLY A 428 5.49 5.35 -4.64
C GLY A 428 5.63 3.85 -4.41
N GLN A 429 6.44 3.21 -5.25
CA GLN A 429 6.61 1.74 -5.25
C GLN A 429 7.64 1.28 -4.23
N ASP A 430 8.88 1.72 -4.39
CA ASP A 430 10.00 1.17 -3.62
C ASP A 430 10.80 2.26 -2.88
N ARG A 431 10.95 3.44 -3.47
CA ARG A 431 11.94 4.42 -3.04
C ARG A 431 11.36 5.74 -2.58
N PHE A 432 10.35 6.23 -3.29
CA PHE A 432 9.90 7.61 -3.16
C PHE A 432 8.40 7.72 -2.95
N GLU A 433 8.02 8.71 -2.17
CA GLU A 433 6.68 9.28 -2.16
C GLU A 433 6.67 10.55 -3.01
N GLU A 434 5.54 10.89 -3.59
CA GLU A 434 5.43 11.95 -4.58
C GLU A 434 4.30 12.92 -4.27
N VAL A 435 4.56 14.21 -4.51
CA VAL A 435 3.53 15.24 -4.52
C VAL A 435 3.62 16.00 -5.84
N ALA A 436 2.52 16.03 -6.58
CA ALA A 436 2.43 16.67 -7.88
C ALA A 436 1.34 17.76 -7.93
N ILE A 437 1.54 18.75 -8.77
CA ILE A 437 0.47 19.62 -9.27
C ILE A 437 0.07 19.10 -10.63
N VAL A 438 -1.19 18.75 -10.79
CA VAL A 438 -1.70 18.01 -11.96
C VAL A 438 -2.56 18.90 -12.83
N ARG A 439 -2.22 18.97 -14.10
CA ARG A 439 -2.94 19.75 -15.13
C ARG A 439 -3.52 18.85 -16.20
N LYS A 440 -4.36 19.44 -17.00
CA LYS A 440 -5.04 18.80 -18.13
C LYS A 440 -4.07 18.10 -19.09
N GLY A 441 -4.26 16.80 -19.30
CA GLY A 441 -3.53 15.99 -20.28
C GLY A 441 -2.11 15.60 -19.89
N GLU A 442 -1.68 15.93 -18.67
CA GLU A 442 -0.33 15.60 -18.19
C GLU A 442 -0.17 14.11 -17.94
N ASN A 443 1.06 13.62 -18.22
CA ASN A 443 1.51 12.27 -17.91
C ASN A 443 2.59 12.34 -16.81
N HIS A 444 2.25 11.85 -15.61
CA HIS A 444 3.14 11.90 -14.44
C HIS A 444 4.14 10.73 -14.35
N GLY A 445 4.10 9.83 -15.33
CA GLY A 445 5.24 8.96 -15.63
C GLY A 445 5.18 7.55 -15.08
N TRP A 446 4.32 7.21 -14.14
CA TRP A 446 4.20 5.82 -13.68
C TRP A 446 3.72 4.88 -14.81
N ASN A 447 4.34 3.69 -15.10
CA ASN A 447 5.45 3.06 -14.36
C ASN A 447 6.82 3.27 -15.05
N VAL A 448 6.98 4.31 -15.84
CA VAL A 448 8.29 4.66 -16.46
C VAL A 448 9.20 5.32 -15.43
N TYR A 449 8.63 6.11 -14.54
CA TYR A 449 9.31 6.80 -13.46
C TYR A 449 8.68 6.50 -12.10
N GLU A 450 9.47 6.55 -11.04
CA GLU A 450 9.09 6.65 -9.65
C GLU A 450 9.80 7.90 -9.09
N GLY A 451 9.05 8.94 -8.75
CA GLY A 451 9.62 10.25 -8.45
C GLY A 451 10.36 10.81 -9.65
N PHE A 452 11.59 11.25 -9.41
CA PHE A 452 12.50 11.71 -10.45
C PHE A 452 13.34 10.59 -11.07
N ALA A 453 13.23 9.37 -10.56
CA ALA A 453 14.06 8.25 -10.97
C ALA A 453 13.37 7.36 -12.00
N GLY A 454 14.11 6.92 -13.01
CA GLY A 454 13.62 5.91 -13.94
C GLY A 454 13.26 4.61 -13.22
N PHE A 455 12.17 3.97 -13.64
CA PHE A 455 11.69 2.73 -13.04
C PHE A 455 11.60 1.59 -14.04
N SER A 456 10.88 1.75 -15.16
CA SER A 456 10.72 0.73 -16.20
C SER A 456 10.61 1.38 -17.58
N ASN A 457 11.11 0.71 -18.62
CA ASN A 457 10.90 1.12 -20.01
C ASN A 457 9.88 0.24 -20.75
N GLN A 458 9.29 -0.75 -20.07
CA GLN A 458 8.41 -1.74 -20.70
C GLN A 458 7.21 -1.11 -21.40
N PHE A 459 6.57 -0.12 -20.76
CA PHE A 459 5.39 0.57 -21.28
C PHE A 459 5.67 2.03 -21.65
N ARG A 460 6.95 2.38 -21.84
CA ARG A 460 7.33 3.75 -22.19
C ARG A 460 6.79 4.14 -23.56
N PRO A 461 5.92 5.16 -23.67
CA PRO A 461 5.47 5.68 -24.95
C PRO A 461 6.65 6.29 -25.73
N LYS A 462 6.62 6.20 -27.06
CA LYS A 462 7.70 6.67 -27.92
C LYS A 462 7.91 8.19 -27.88
N GLU A 463 6.81 8.93 -27.83
CA GLU A 463 6.81 10.41 -27.92
C GLU A 463 5.91 10.99 -26.81
N THR A 464 6.39 10.99 -25.58
CA THR A 464 5.63 11.55 -24.44
C THR A 464 6.53 12.42 -23.60
N LYS A 465 6.05 13.63 -23.29
CA LYS A 465 6.63 14.49 -22.29
C LYS A 465 6.06 14.08 -20.92
N PHE A 466 6.91 13.59 -20.06
CA PHE A 466 6.53 13.34 -18.68
C PHE A 466 6.66 14.60 -17.83
N VAL A 467 5.73 14.75 -16.88
CA VAL A 467 5.72 15.84 -15.91
C VAL A 467 6.16 15.27 -14.56
N PRO A 468 7.34 15.67 -14.05
CA PRO A 468 7.81 15.16 -12.75
C PRO A 468 6.96 15.72 -11.61
N PRO A 469 6.97 15.07 -10.43
CA PRO A 469 6.39 15.64 -9.22
C PRO A 469 7.13 16.93 -8.82
N ILE A 470 6.47 17.80 -8.07
CA ILE A 470 7.11 19.00 -7.51
C ILE A 470 7.94 18.69 -6.26
N VAL A 471 7.56 17.65 -5.55
CA VAL A 471 8.30 17.08 -4.41
C VAL A 471 8.32 15.58 -4.55
N SER A 472 9.50 15.01 -4.37
CA SER A 472 9.69 13.58 -4.17
C SER A 472 10.65 13.39 -3.00
N TYR A 473 10.33 12.49 -2.07
CA TYR A 473 11.13 12.24 -0.89
C TYR A 473 11.23 10.74 -0.62
N PRO A 474 12.35 10.28 -0.02
CA PRO A 474 12.53 8.88 0.33
C PRO A 474 11.44 8.40 1.30
N ARG A 475 10.94 7.18 1.10
CA ARG A 475 9.95 6.55 2.00
C ARG A 475 10.43 6.40 3.45
N SER A 476 11.73 6.47 3.69
CA SER A 476 12.31 6.49 5.04
C SER A 476 12.05 7.79 5.82
N LEU A 477 11.57 8.84 5.15
CA LEU A 477 11.28 10.13 5.75
C LEU A 477 9.78 10.40 5.92
N GLY A 478 8.89 9.51 5.47
CA GLY A 478 7.45 9.68 5.53
C GLY A 478 6.67 8.48 6.01
#